data_2dea77066159ff226ee38d0fc68133a0
#
_entry.id   2dea77066159ff226ee38d0fc68133a0
#
_cell.length_a   1.000
_cell.length_b   1.000
_cell.length_c   1.000
_cell.angle_alpha   90.00
_cell.angle_beta   90.00
_cell.angle_gamma   90.00
#
_symmetry.space_group_name_H-M   'P 1'
#
loop_
_entity.id
_entity.type
_entity.pdbx_description
1 polymer ?
#
loop_
_entity_poly.entity_id
_entity_poly.type
_entity_poly.pdbx_seq_one_letter_code
_entity_poly.pdbx_strand_id
1 'polypeptide(L)'
;LSLSYKIASDRSYTIKNLNTFIQNVKANEIVEYGNALVTDHNSKAFDSSSLKQIRFIKEYFHLKDDDRSIRITSDNIDDFFLTHYDNLDININFTTIDLQNFILEIQKDEDYTTIKYKEPDGITIIGHQYIYYFDHYTLNRYSKECSDALRPLLTHLENNSLTIPNNELPRFSKYIIDSVVPYVEFTGDDIDEYLPMDISLLIYVDLNNNNELSVTLDYRDDQGNTILENPKDLVLPLKLDGVIQTLQKYLEYDEITQMYYLYNEEDIYDFITRVLPSLNND
;
A
#
# COMPACT_ATOMS: atom_id res chain seq x y z
N LEU A 1 15.57 3.12 11.77
CA LEU A 1 15.46 2.69 13.15
C LEU A 1 16.69 1.90 13.54
N SER A 2 17.32 2.22 14.69
CA SER A 2 18.52 1.52 15.19
C SER A 2 18.19 0.77 16.47
N LEU A 3 18.53 -0.53 16.53
CA LEU A 3 18.21 -1.43 17.63
C LEU A 3 19.45 -2.02 18.26
N SER A 4 19.49 -2.02 19.59
CA SER A 4 20.52 -2.69 20.40
C SER A 4 19.90 -3.86 21.15
N TYR A 5 20.65 -4.93 21.27
CA TYR A 5 20.19 -6.15 21.95
C TYR A 5 20.84 -6.30 23.34
N LYS A 6 20.12 -6.97 24.21
CA LYS A 6 20.56 -7.23 25.57
C LYS A 6 20.41 -8.71 25.91
N ILE A 7 21.31 -9.20 26.73
CA ILE A 7 21.16 -10.50 27.40
C ILE A 7 20.47 -10.23 28.74
N ALA A 8 19.30 -10.84 28.94
CA ALA A 8 18.57 -10.76 30.20
C ALA A 8 18.98 -11.95 31.09
N SER A 9 19.37 -11.64 32.32
CA SER A 9 19.56 -12.54 33.44
C SER A 9 19.02 -11.80 34.67
N ASP A 10 19.59 -12.00 35.85
CA ASP A 10 19.27 -11.16 37.04
C ASP A 10 19.50 -9.66 36.78
N ARG A 11 20.34 -9.34 35.82
CA ARG A 11 20.58 -7.99 35.31
C ARG A 11 20.64 -8.00 33.79
N SER A 12 20.23 -6.89 33.17
CA SER A 12 20.25 -6.72 31.71
C SER A 12 21.65 -6.22 31.24
N TYR A 13 22.28 -6.92 30.33
CA TYR A 13 23.60 -6.60 29.76
C TYR A 13 23.50 -6.31 28.27
N THR A 14 23.86 -5.11 27.85
CA THR A 14 23.89 -4.76 26.42
C THR A 14 24.99 -5.52 25.70
N ILE A 15 24.66 -6.16 24.59
CA ILE A 15 25.63 -6.82 23.71
C ILE A 15 26.41 -5.72 22.99
N LYS A 16 27.72 -5.65 23.29
CA LYS A 16 28.60 -4.60 22.73
C LYS A 16 29.19 -4.97 21.38
N ASN A 17 29.21 -6.25 21.03
CA ASN A 17 29.66 -6.75 19.73
C ASN A 17 28.72 -7.86 19.28
N LEU A 18 27.80 -7.49 18.37
CA LEU A 18 26.81 -8.43 17.85
C LEU A 18 27.43 -9.51 16.98
N ASN A 19 28.50 -9.19 16.22
CA ASN A 19 29.19 -10.18 15.41
C ASN A 19 29.77 -11.30 16.28
N THR A 20 30.55 -10.95 17.29
CA THR A 20 31.12 -11.93 18.23
C THR A 20 30.03 -12.75 18.92
N PHE A 21 28.95 -12.11 19.36
CA PHE A 21 27.80 -12.80 19.96
C PHE A 21 27.21 -13.86 19.00
N ILE A 22 26.96 -13.48 17.75
CA ILE A 22 26.40 -14.41 16.75
C ILE A 22 27.38 -15.54 16.40
N GLN A 23 28.70 -15.28 16.38
CA GLN A 23 29.71 -16.33 16.18
C GLN A 23 29.72 -17.34 17.35
N ASN A 24 29.64 -16.85 18.59
CA ASN A 24 29.56 -17.71 19.78
C ASN A 24 28.28 -18.59 19.74
N VAL A 25 27.14 -18.03 19.30
CA VAL A 25 25.90 -18.81 19.10
C VAL A 25 26.09 -19.88 18.02
N LYS A 26 26.79 -19.57 16.92
CA LYS A 26 27.09 -20.58 15.87
C LYS A 26 27.99 -21.69 16.38
N ALA A 27 28.94 -21.36 17.24
CA ALA A 27 29.91 -22.30 17.81
C ALA A 27 29.36 -23.08 19.05
N ASN A 28 28.19 -22.66 19.57
CA ASN A 28 27.63 -23.16 20.83
C ASN A 28 28.58 -23.03 22.03
N GLU A 29 29.25 -21.87 22.11
CA GLU A 29 30.29 -21.62 23.12
C GLU A 29 29.69 -21.15 24.45
N ILE A 30 30.34 -21.47 25.55
CA ILE A 30 30.09 -20.85 26.86
C ILE A 30 31.12 -19.72 27.02
N VAL A 31 30.64 -18.49 27.18
CA VAL A 31 31.48 -17.32 27.24
C VAL A 31 31.32 -16.58 28.56
N GLU A 32 32.42 -16.22 29.16
CA GLU A 32 32.48 -15.35 30.34
C GLU A 32 32.60 -13.87 29.92
N TYR A 33 31.57 -13.08 30.23
CA TYR A 33 31.57 -11.64 30.01
C TYR A 33 31.99 -10.91 31.31
N GLY A 34 33.30 -10.76 31.50
CA GLY A 34 33.83 -10.26 32.74
C GLY A 34 33.60 -11.19 33.92
N ASN A 35 33.61 -10.66 35.14
CA ASN A 35 33.48 -11.46 36.36
C ASN A 35 32.03 -11.73 36.78
N ALA A 36 31.03 -11.23 36.05
CA ALA A 36 29.66 -11.18 36.50
C ALA A 36 28.64 -11.92 35.62
N LEU A 37 29.02 -12.31 34.40
CA LEU A 37 28.08 -12.95 33.47
C LEU A 37 28.76 -14.07 32.71
N VAL A 38 28.27 -15.27 32.93
CA VAL A 38 28.58 -16.45 32.11
C VAL A 38 27.34 -16.77 31.26
N THR A 39 27.51 -16.82 29.95
CA THR A 39 26.41 -17.09 29.03
C THR A 39 26.70 -18.35 28.22
N ASP A 40 25.77 -19.29 28.26
CA ASP A 40 25.73 -20.41 27.35
C ASP A 40 25.06 -19.97 26.04
N HIS A 41 25.79 -20.05 24.94
CA HIS A 41 25.29 -19.69 23.60
C HIS A 41 24.69 -20.87 22.85
N ASN A 42 24.49 -22.03 23.52
CA ASN A 42 23.77 -23.13 22.93
C ASN A 42 22.32 -22.72 22.65
N SER A 43 21.78 -23.16 21.52
CA SER A 43 20.40 -22.87 21.14
C SER A 43 19.36 -23.28 22.17
N LYS A 44 19.66 -24.26 23.04
CA LYS A 44 18.77 -24.69 24.13
C LYS A 44 18.74 -23.73 25.32
N ALA A 45 19.70 -22.81 25.40
CA ALA A 45 19.77 -21.79 26.46
C ALA A 45 18.91 -20.56 26.15
N PHE A 46 18.39 -20.44 24.93
CA PHE A 46 17.54 -19.34 24.49
C PHE A 46 16.08 -19.79 24.37
N ASP A 47 15.17 -18.92 24.75
CA ASP A 47 13.75 -19.12 24.49
C ASP A 47 13.41 -18.97 23.00
N SER A 48 12.17 -19.29 22.64
CA SER A 48 11.71 -19.25 21.26
C SER A 48 11.74 -17.84 20.65
N SER A 49 11.49 -16.81 21.45
CA SER A 49 11.50 -15.42 21.02
C SER A 49 12.94 -14.97 20.72
N SER A 50 13.86 -15.22 21.65
CA SER A 50 15.30 -14.94 21.46
C SER A 50 15.89 -15.65 20.24
N LEU A 51 15.49 -16.91 19.99
CA LEU A 51 15.92 -17.65 18.80
C LEU A 51 15.40 -17.04 17.50
N LYS A 52 14.17 -16.52 17.47
CA LYS A 52 13.65 -15.78 16.30
C LYS A 52 14.47 -14.52 16.03
N GLN A 53 14.80 -13.75 17.06
CA GLN A 53 15.63 -12.54 16.94
C GLN A 53 17.06 -12.87 16.45
N ILE A 54 17.69 -13.89 17.02
CA ILE A 54 19.02 -14.35 16.59
C ILE A 54 18.99 -14.79 15.12
N ARG A 55 17.94 -15.49 14.69
CA ARG A 55 17.76 -15.91 13.29
C ARG A 55 17.62 -14.68 12.38
N PHE A 56 16.77 -13.73 12.76
CA PHE A 56 16.57 -12.48 12.03
C PHE A 56 17.90 -11.72 11.85
N ILE A 57 18.70 -11.57 12.93
CA ILE A 57 20.01 -10.91 12.82
C ILE A 57 20.93 -11.67 11.85
N LYS A 58 20.96 -13.00 11.91
CA LYS A 58 21.82 -13.84 11.06
C LYS A 58 21.44 -13.77 9.59
N GLU A 59 20.18 -13.62 9.29
CA GLU A 59 19.62 -13.67 7.94
C GLU A 59 19.78 -12.33 7.21
N TYR A 60 19.50 -11.24 7.91
CA TYR A 60 19.41 -9.92 7.29
C TYR A 60 20.64 -9.03 7.46
N PHE A 61 21.60 -9.41 8.33
CA PHE A 61 22.73 -8.52 8.63
C PHE A 61 24.10 -9.17 8.43
N HIS A 62 24.93 -8.50 7.61
CA HIS A 62 26.35 -8.78 7.52
C HIS A 62 27.07 -7.98 8.58
N LEU A 63 27.15 -8.52 9.80
CA LEU A 63 27.75 -7.86 10.95
C LEU A 63 29.26 -7.74 10.79
N LYS A 64 29.79 -6.57 11.16
CA LYS A 64 31.22 -6.28 11.27
C LYS A 64 31.66 -6.35 12.73
N ASP A 65 32.96 -6.42 12.92
CA ASP A 65 33.54 -6.26 14.26
C ASP A 65 33.13 -4.87 14.79
N ASP A 66 32.78 -4.84 16.08
CA ASP A 66 32.30 -3.65 16.80
C ASP A 66 30.87 -3.19 16.51
N ASP A 67 30.09 -3.87 15.66
CA ASP A 67 28.66 -3.56 15.52
C ASP A 67 27.90 -3.77 16.83
N ARG A 68 27.31 -2.68 17.35
CA ARG A 68 26.56 -2.65 18.62
C ARG A 68 25.04 -2.64 18.43
N SER A 69 24.62 -2.38 17.21
CA SER A 69 23.20 -2.26 16.84
C SER A 69 23.00 -2.69 15.40
N ILE A 70 21.76 -3.05 15.09
CA ILE A 70 21.32 -3.24 13.69
C ILE A 70 20.49 -2.06 13.26
N ARG A 71 20.44 -1.80 11.96
CA ARG A 71 19.63 -0.74 11.38
C ARG A 71 18.47 -1.34 10.59
N ILE A 72 17.24 -1.03 11.03
CA ILE A 72 16.03 -1.39 10.31
C ILE A 72 15.82 -0.37 9.20
N THR A 73 15.65 -0.90 7.98
CA THR A 73 15.48 -0.16 6.73
C THR A 73 14.28 -0.71 5.96
N SER A 74 14.00 -0.14 4.81
CA SER A 74 12.98 -0.64 3.87
C SER A 74 13.15 -2.13 3.52
N ASP A 75 14.39 -2.61 3.44
CA ASP A 75 14.69 -3.98 3.01
C ASP A 75 14.32 -5.06 4.03
N ASN A 76 14.23 -4.70 5.31
CA ASN A 76 14.06 -5.69 6.39
C ASN A 76 12.94 -5.36 7.39
N ILE A 77 12.23 -4.26 7.19
CA ILE A 77 11.16 -3.82 8.12
C ILE A 77 9.98 -4.82 8.17
N ASP A 78 9.61 -5.42 7.03
CA ASP A 78 8.51 -6.37 6.97
C ASP A 78 8.80 -7.59 7.86
N ASP A 79 10.00 -8.17 7.72
CA ASP A 79 10.42 -9.32 8.51
C ASP A 79 10.73 -8.95 9.97
N PHE A 80 11.23 -7.75 10.20
CA PHE A 80 11.39 -7.21 11.55
C PHE A 80 10.05 -7.15 12.27
N PHE A 81 9.02 -6.60 11.64
CA PHE A 81 7.69 -6.50 12.21
C PHE A 81 7.14 -7.89 12.54
N LEU A 82 7.18 -8.83 11.59
CA LEU A 82 6.68 -10.19 11.78
C LEU A 82 7.44 -10.96 12.87
N THR A 83 8.76 -10.74 12.97
CA THR A 83 9.60 -11.43 13.97
C THR A 83 9.29 -10.95 15.39
N HIS A 84 8.93 -9.68 15.56
CA HIS A 84 8.85 -9.05 16.88
C HIS A 84 7.42 -8.63 17.30
N TYR A 85 6.41 -8.82 16.45
CA TYR A 85 5.05 -8.39 16.71
C TYR A 85 4.47 -8.88 18.05
N ASP A 86 4.73 -10.13 18.39
CA ASP A 86 4.26 -10.77 19.64
C ASP A 86 5.30 -10.76 20.75
N ASN A 87 6.40 -10.02 20.59
CA ASN A 87 7.51 -10.06 21.52
C ASN A 87 7.38 -8.98 22.59
N LEU A 88 7.06 -9.38 23.81
CA LEU A 88 6.91 -8.48 24.97
C LEU A 88 8.25 -7.96 25.53
N ASP A 89 9.38 -8.54 25.12
CA ASP A 89 10.70 -8.19 25.64
C ASP A 89 11.37 -7.04 24.87
N ILE A 90 10.71 -6.50 23.85
CA ILE A 90 11.18 -5.36 23.09
C ILE A 90 10.48 -4.09 23.58
N ASN A 91 11.25 -3.00 23.74
CA ASN A 91 10.70 -1.68 24.13
C ASN A 91 10.06 -0.94 22.93
N ILE A 92 9.33 -1.64 22.13
CA ILE A 92 8.59 -1.12 20.96
C ILE A 92 7.21 -1.76 21.00
N ASN A 93 6.18 -0.94 20.98
CA ASN A 93 4.82 -1.40 20.79
C ASN A 93 4.57 -1.63 19.30
N PHE A 94 3.95 -2.75 18.95
CA PHE A 94 3.58 -3.06 17.57
C PHE A 94 2.08 -2.98 17.44
N THR A 95 1.60 -2.24 16.45
CA THR A 95 0.16 -2.11 16.15
C THR A 95 -0.10 -2.21 14.66
N THR A 96 -1.35 -2.47 14.30
CA THR A 96 -1.83 -2.38 12.93
C THR A 96 -2.86 -1.24 12.86
N ILE A 97 -2.75 -0.40 11.85
CA ILE A 97 -3.64 0.74 11.64
C ILE A 97 -4.39 0.52 10.32
N ASP A 98 -5.71 0.55 10.38
CA ASP A 98 -6.54 0.37 9.19
C ASP A 98 -6.67 1.66 8.38
N LEU A 99 -6.77 2.80 9.05
CA LEU A 99 -6.94 4.10 8.42
C LEU A 99 -6.12 5.17 9.16
N GLN A 100 -5.25 5.85 8.43
CA GLN A 100 -4.68 7.13 8.80
C GLN A 100 -4.53 7.96 7.53
N ASN A 101 -5.02 9.18 7.54
CA ASN A 101 -4.88 10.07 6.41
C ASN A 101 -3.45 10.58 6.30
N PHE A 102 -2.80 10.22 5.19
CA PHE A 102 -1.55 10.85 4.79
C PHE A 102 -1.85 12.24 4.26
N ILE A 103 -1.05 13.22 4.63
CA ILE A 103 -1.25 14.60 4.15
C ILE A 103 -0.39 14.82 2.91
N LEU A 104 -1.07 15.13 1.80
CA LEU A 104 -0.45 15.54 0.55
C LEU A 104 -0.75 17.02 0.31
N GLU A 105 0.28 17.85 0.31
CA GLU A 105 0.17 19.26 -0.01
C GLU A 105 0.33 19.47 -1.51
N ILE A 106 -0.64 20.13 -2.11
CA ILE A 106 -0.68 20.44 -3.53
C ILE A 106 -0.22 21.89 -3.73
N GLN A 107 0.68 22.11 -4.67
CA GLN A 107 1.13 23.43 -5.11
C GLN A 107 1.05 23.47 -6.63
N LYS A 108 0.14 24.30 -7.17
CA LYS A 108 -0.12 24.44 -8.60
C LYS A 108 0.59 25.68 -9.14
N ASP A 109 1.28 25.53 -10.25
CA ASP A 109 1.90 26.61 -11.02
C ASP A 109 1.33 26.61 -12.44
N GLU A 110 1.71 27.57 -13.31
CA GLU A 110 1.20 27.66 -14.68
C GLU A 110 1.41 26.40 -15.50
N ASP A 111 2.58 25.75 -15.38
CA ASP A 111 2.95 24.61 -16.19
C ASP A 111 2.97 23.28 -15.41
N TYR A 112 3.09 23.32 -14.09
CA TYR A 112 3.35 22.14 -13.25
C TYR A 112 2.53 22.15 -11.97
N THR A 113 2.17 20.97 -11.52
CA THR A 113 1.62 20.73 -10.19
C THR A 113 2.65 19.93 -9.37
N THR A 114 2.96 20.40 -8.18
CA THR A 114 3.86 19.73 -7.24
C THR A 114 3.04 19.15 -6.10
N ILE A 115 3.20 17.85 -5.88
CA ILE A 115 2.61 17.11 -4.77
C ILE A 115 3.71 16.85 -3.74
N LYS A 116 3.50 17.28 -2.50
CA LYS A 116 4.45 17.10 -1.40
C LYS A 116 3.83 16.22 -0.31
N TYR A 117 4.56 15.20 0.10
CA TYR A 117 4.21 14.45 1.28
C TYR A 117 4.64 15.22 2.53
N LYS A 118 3.69 15.53 3.38
CA LYS A 118 3.94 16.17 4.67
C LYS A 118 4.18 15.08 5.70
N GLU A 119 5.44 14.82 6.01
CA GLU A 119 5.81 13.85 7.03
C GLU A 119 5.17 14.19 8.39
N PRO A 120 4.54 13.22 9.04
CA PRO A 120 4.12 13.38 10.43
C PRO A 120 5.34 13.42 11.37
N ASP A 121 5.12 13.73 12.66
CA ASP A 121 6.18 13.84 13.68
C ASP A 121 6.87 12.49 14.02
N GLY A 122 7.04 11.60 13.07
CA GLY A 122 7.65 10.29 13.23
C GLY A 122 8.50 9.91 12.03
N ILE A 123 8.71 8.62 11.83
CA ILE A 123 9.49 8.09 10.72
C ILE A 123 8.61 7.15 9.91
N THR A 124 8.37 7.50 8.65
CA THR A 124 7.73 6.60 7.69
C THR A 124 8.78 5.69 7.06
N ILE A 125 8.54 4.38 7.08
CA ILE A 125 9.40 3.38 6.46
C ILE A 125 8.57 2.60 5.45
N ILE A 126 8.96 2.65 4.18
CA ILE A 126 8.29 1.95 3.09
C ILE A 126 8.95 0.59 2.92
N GLY A 127 8.29 -0.47 3.38
CA GLY A 127 8.73 -1.85 3.19
C GLY A 127 8.36 -2.39 1.80
N HIS A 128 8.74 -3.66 1.53
CA HIS A 128 8.39 -4.31 0.27
C HIS A 128 6.89 -4.65 0.18
N GLN A 129 6.26 -4.96 1.31
CA GLN A 129 4.85 -5.35 1.36
C GLN A 129 3.96 -4.31 2.02
N TYR A 130 4.46 -3.62 3.05
CA TYR A 130 3.69 -2.71 3.88
C TYR A 130 4.40 -1.38 4.07
N ILE A 131 3.62 -0.36 4.44
CA ILE A 131 4.11 0.91 4.93
C ILE A 131 4.05 0.87 6.45
N TYR A 132 5.07 1.42 7.09
CA TYR A 132 5.21 1.50 8.53
C TYR A 132 5.40 2.93 8.98
N TYR A 133 4.88 3.23 10.15
CA TYR A 133 5.06 4.52 10.79
C TYR A 133 5.55 4.30 12.23
N PHE A 134 6.74 4.80 12.52
CA PHE A 134 7.31 4.74 13.85
C PHE A 134 7.14 6.08 14.55
N ASP A 135 6.34 6.08 15.61
CA ASP A 135 6.08 7.23 16.47
C ASP A 135 6.48 6.89 17.90
N HIS A 136 7.41 7.69 18.47
CA HIS A 136 7.96 7.51 19.80
C HIS A 136 8.45 6.08 20.08
N TYR A 137 7.59 5.21 20.58
CA TYR A 137 7.87 3.81 20.92
C TYR A 137 6.92 2.83 20.22
N THR A 138 6.13 3.30 19.29
CA THR A 138 5.14 2.49 18.61
C THR A 138 5.50 2.34 17.13
N LEU A 139 5.62 1.10 16.66
CA LEU A 139 5.75 0.78 15.25
C LEU A 139 4.38 0.33 14.73
N ASN A 140 3.78 1.19 13.93
CA ASN A 140 2.49 0.97 13.32
C ASN A 140 2.67 0.40 11.92
N ARG A 141 1.96 -0.66 11.58
CA ARG A 141 1.86 -1.20 10.23
C ARG A 141 0.51 -0.82 9.64
N TYR A 142 0.50 -0.19 8.49
CA TYR A 142 -0.74 0.10 7.76
C TYR A 142 -1.34 -1.17 7.16
N SER A 143 -2.66 -1.15 6.90
CA SER A 143 -3.35 -2.25 6.23
C SER A 143 -2.72 -2.55 4.86
N LYS A 144 -3.00 -3.74 4.33
CA LYS A 144 -2.45 -4.15 3.04
C LYS A 144 -2.98 -3.27 1.92
N GLU A 145 -4.26 -2.96 1.96
CA GLU A 145 -4.97 -2.12 1.00
C GLU A 145 -4.37 -0.70 0.96
N CYS A 146 -4.22 -0.08 2.13
CA CYS A 146 -3.58 1.23 2.26
C CYS A 146 -2.13 1.21 1.73
N SER A 147 -1.36 0.18 2.10
CA SER A 147 0.03 0.04 1.69
C SER A 147 0.18 -0.15 0.18
N ASP A 148 -0.68 -0.96 -0.44
CA ASP A 148 -0.66 -1.20 -1.89
C ASP A 148 -1.05 0.04 -2.68
N ALA A 149 -2.01 0.83 -2.18
CA ALA A 149 -2.43 2.07 -2.80
C ALA A 149 -1.34 3.16 -2.74
N LEU A 150 -0.75 3.38 -1.55
CA LEU A 150 0.15 4.50 -1.30
C LEU A 150 1.61 4.24 -1.69
N ARG A 151 2.08 3.00 -1.60
CA ARG A 151 3.49 2.65 -1.84
C ARG A 151 3.99 3.09 -3.22
N PRO A 152 3.25 2.90 -4.35
CA PRO A 152 3.69 3.40 -5.65
C PRO A 152 3.94 4.92 -5.65
N LEU A 153 3.06 5.69 -5.03
CA LEU A 153 3.23 7.14 -4.92
C LEU A 153 4.44 7.50 -4.06
N LEU A 154 4.49 7.00 -2.82
CA LEU A 154 5.52 7.37 -1.85
C LEU A 154 6.94 6.96 -2.28
N THR A 155 7.09 5.86 -3.03
CA THR A 155 8.40 5.43 -3.54
C THR A 155 8.93 6.33 -4.66
N HIS A 156 8.07 7.09 -5.33
CA HIS A 156 8.44 8.00 -6.41
C HIS A 156 8.60 9.46 -5.95
N LEU A 157 8.33 9.75 -4.69
CA LEU A 157 8.56 11.09 -4.14
C LEU A 157 10.06 11.33 -3.92
N GLU A 158 10.67 12.16 -4.76
CA GLU A 158 12.04 12.63 -4.55
C GLU A 158 12.04 13.77 -3.53
N ASN A 159 12.77 13.62 -2.43
CA ASN A 159 12.76 14.57 -1.31
C ASN A 159 11.33 14.93 -0.85
N ASN A 160 10.48 13.92 -0.73
CA ASN A 160 9.08 14.03 -0.35
C ASN A 160 8.22 14.87 -1.32
N SER A 161 8.66 15.05 -2.56
CA SER A 161 7.89 15.79 -3.56
C SER A 161 7.91 15.13 -4.94
N LEU A 162 6.83 15.30 -5.69
CA LEU A 162 6.68 14.89 -7.07
C LEU A 162 6.13 16.06 -7.87
N THR A 163 6.78 16.42 -8.99
CA THR A 163 6.33 17.47 -9.89
C THR A 163 5.79 16.87 -11.18
N ILE A 164 4.59 17.25 -11.56
CA ILE A 164 3.84 16.69 -12.68
C ILE A 164 3.47 17.83 -13.62
N PRO A 165 3.73 17.72 -14.95
CA PRO A 165 3.20 18.69 -15.92
C PRO A 165 1.66 18.73 -15.87
N ASN A 166 1.06 19.92 -15.92
CA ASN A 166 -0.39 20.07 -15.79
C ASN A 166 -1.18 19.32 -16.88
N ASN A 167 -0.63 19.14 -18.06
CA ASN A 167 -1.24 18.35 -19.13
C ASN A 167 -1.23 16.81 -18.86
N GLU A 168 -0.37 16.33 -17.94
CA GLU A 168 -0.33 14.92 -17.50
C GLU A 168 -1.12 14.68 -16.21
N LEU A 169 -1.58 15.75 -15.55
CA LEU A 169 -2.27 15.65 -14.27
C LEU A 169 -3.57 14.82 -14.34
N PRO A 170 -4.42 14.94 -15.40
CA PRO A 170 -5.61 14.09 -15.53
C PRO A 170 -5.27 12.59 -15.60
N ARG A 171 -4.19 12.25 -16.31
CA ARG A 171 -3.72 10.87 -16.40
C ARG A 171 -3.17 10.38 -15.07
N PHE A 172 -2.36 11.21 -14.40
CA PHE A 172 -1.83 10.89 -13.08
C PHE A 172 -2.96 10.71 -12.06
N SER A 173 -3.94 11.60 -12.07
CA SER A 173 -5.11 11.49 -11.20
C SER A 173 -5.85 10.17 -11.42
N LYS A 174 -6.17 9.83 -12.65
CA LYS A 174 -6.86 8.59 -12.99
C LYS A 174 -6.16 7.31 -12.51
N TYR A 175 -4.82 7.25 -12.63
CA TYR A 175 -4.08 6.01 -12.35
C TYR A 175 -3.47 5.93 -10.95
N ILE A 176 -3.24 7.07 -10.31
CA ILE A 176 -2.57 7.13 -9.02
C ILE A 176 -3.48 7.72 -7.94
N ILE A 177 -4.03 8.92 -8.18
CA ILE A 177 -4.80 9.63 -7.17
C ILE A 177 -6.07 8.84 -6.79
N ASP A 178 -6.79 8.30 -7.77
CA ASP A 178 -8.01 7.50 -7.54
C ASP A 178 -7.79 6.39 -6.48
N SER A 179 -6.68 5.68 -6.57
CA SER A 179 -6.35 4.61 -5.63
C SER A 179 -5.97 5.10 -4.23
N VAL A 180 -5.46 6.33 -4.11
CA VAL A 180 -4.95 6.87 -2.83
C VAL A 180 -5.95 7.77 -2.09
N VAL A 181 -6.97 8.32 -2.78
CA VAL A 181 -8.00 9.19 -2.19
C VAL A 181 -8.54 8.69 -0.85
N PRO A 182 -8.85 7.39 -0.65
CA PRO A 182 -9.38 6.90 0.62
C PRO A 182 -8.41 7.02 1.82
N TYR A 183 -7.11 7.25 1.54
CA TYR A 183 -6.04 7.19 2.54
C TYR A 183 -5.30 8.50 2.71
N VAL A 184 -5.65 9.54 1.94
CA VAL A 184 -4.94 10.82 1.94
C VAL A 184 -5.89 11.98 2.22
N GLU A 185 -5.33 13.02 2.83
CA GLU A 185 -5.94 14.34 2.92
C GLU A 185 -5.16 15.28 2.01
N PHE A 186 -5.84 15.90 1.06
CA PHE A 186 -5.25 16.92 0.20
C PHE A 186 -5.35 18.29 0.86
N THR A 187 -4.24 19.02 0.83
CA THR A 187 -4.16 20.39 1.34
C THR A 187 -3.46 21.29 0.31
N GLY A 188 -3.64 22.60 0.40
CA GLY A 188 -3.04 23.57 -0.53
C GLY A 188 -3.98 23.94 -1.67
N ASP A 189 -3.46 23.93 -2.91
CA ASP A 189 -4.24 24.34 -4.07
C ASP A 189 -5.27 23.26 -4.47
N ASP A 190 -6.37 23.71 -5.04
CA ASP A 190 -7.47 22.87 -5.46
C ASP A 190 -7.11 22.04 -6.70
N ILE A 191 -7.36 20.75 -6.62
CA ILE A 191 -7.24 19.81 -7.74
C ILE A 191 -8.54 19.03 -7.97
N ASP A 192 -9.66 19.47 -7.41
CA ASP A 192 -10.94 18.75 -7.49
C ASP A 192 -11.36 18.49 -8.94
N GLU A 193 -11.03 19.39 -9.88
CA GLU A 193 -11.28 19.18 -11.31
C GLU A 193 -10.56 17.96 -11.92
N TYR A 194 -9.52 17.45 -11.24
CA TYR A 194 -8.73 16.30 -11.68
C TYR A 194 -8.97 15.06 -10.79
N LEU A 195 -9.68 15.21 -9.69
CA LEU A 195 -10.06 14.07 -8.86
C LEU A 195 -11.14 13.25 -9.58
N PRO A 196 -11.12 11.93 -9.45
CA PRO A 196 -12.21 11.12 -9.94
C PRO A 196 -13.51 11.53 -9.27
N MET A 197 -14.52 11.76 -10.09
CA MET A 197 -15.86 12.05 -9.55
C MET A 197 -16.41 10.77 -8.89
N ASP A 198 -17.14 10.95 -7.79
CA ASP A 198 -17.93 9.85 -7.20
C ASP A 198 -19.15 9.59 -8.09
N ILE A 199 -18.94 8.70 -9.07
CA ILE A 199 -19.91 8.36 -10.09
C ILE A 199 -20.33 6.90 -9.94
N SER A 200 -21.63 6.65 -9.89
CA SER A 200 -22.19 5.33 -10.04
C SER A 200 -22.64 5.10 -11.50
N LEU A 201 -22.43 3.87 -11.98
CA LEU A 201 -22.84 3.45 -13.32
C LEU A 201 -24.00 2.48 -13.24
N LEU A 202 -25.14 2.85 -13.85
CA LEU A 202 -26.25 1.95 -14.06
C LEU A 202 -26.20 1.42 -15.50
N ILE A 203 -26.27 0.09 -15.62
CA ILE A 203 -26.24 -0.60 -16.90
C ILE A 203 -27.64 -1.13 -17.17
N TYR A 204 -28.30 -0.56 -18.15
CA TYR A 204 -29.62 -1.04 -18.61
C TYR A 204 -29.43 -1.96 -19.80
N VAL A 205 -29.96 -3.17 -19.68
CA VAL A 205 -29.88 -4.19 -20.73
C VAL A 205 -31.30 -4.50 -21.21
N ASP A 206 -31.52 -4.36 -22.49
CA ASP A 206 -32.83 -4.67 -23.12
C ASP A 206 -32.62 -5.61 -24.31
N LEU A 207 -33.56 -6.54 -24.47
CA LEU A 207 -33.61 -7.47 -25.60
C LEU A 207 -34.83 -7.16 -26.42
N ASN A 208 -34.64 -6.64 -27.63
CA ASN A 208 -35.75 -6.27 -28.50
C ASN A 208 -36.39 -7.48 -29.20
N ASN A 209 -37.53 -7.28 -29.89
CA ASN A 209 -38.27 -8.32 -30.57
C ASN A 209 -37.50 -8.95 -31.77
N ASN A 210 -36.38 -8.35 -32.21
CA ASN A 210 -35.55 -8.86 -33.30
C ASN A 210 -34.40 -9.72 -32.77
N ASN A 211 -34.37 -10.06 -31.47
CA ASN A 211 -33.28 -10.73 -30.79
C ASN A 211 -31.95 -9.92 -30.82
N GLU A 212 -32.04 -8.61 -30.81
CA GLU A 212 -30.91 -7.72 -30.66
C GLU A 212 -30.82 -7.26 -29.18
N LEU A 213 -29.67 -7.41 -28.57
CA LEU A 213 -29.42 -6.92 -27.22
C LEU A 213 -28.91 -5.49 -27.34
N SER A 214 -29.51 -4.57 -26.59
CA SER A 214 -29.04 -3.19 -26.43
C SER A 214 -28.63 -2.92 -24.99
N VAL A 215 -27.56 -2.15 -24.81
CA VAL A 215 -27.03 -1.76 -23.50
C VAL A 215 -26.89 -0.24 -23.46
N THR A 216 -27.56 0.37 -22.48
CA THR A 216 -27.48 1.81 -22.21
C THR A 216 -26.76 2.04 -20.88
N LEU A 217 -25.85 3.02 -20.85
CA LEU A 217 -25.13 3.43 -19.66
C LEU A 217 -25.71 4.74 -19.13
N ASP A 218 -26.04 4.76 -17.84
CA ASP A 218 -26.54 5.95 -17.14
C ASP A 218 -25.58 6.27 -15.99
N TYR A 219 -24.87 7.38 -16.11
CA TYR A 219 -23.90 7.87 -15.14
C TYR A 219 -24.61 8.75 -14.13
N ARG A 220 -24.44 8.47 -12.84
CA ARG A 220 -25.08 9.20 -11.76
C ARG A 220 -24.08 9.73 -10.76
N ASP A 221 -24.32 10.96 -10.30
CA ASP A 221 -23.55 11.57 -9.22
C ASP A 221 -23.85 10.91 -7.85
N ASP A 222 -23.19 11.38 -6.81
CA ASP A 222 -23.35 10.94 -5.41
C ASP A 222 -24.78 11.18 -4.87
N GLN A 223 -25.54 12.10 -5.50
CA GLN A 223 -26.93 12.41 -5.15
C GLN A 223 -27.93 11.57 -5.97
N GLY A 224 -27.44 10.77 -6.92
CA GLY A 224 -28.25 9.92 -7.79
C GLY A 224 -28.83 10.65 -9.01
N ASN A 225 -28.38 11.87 -9.33
CA ASN A 225 -28.80 12.58 -10.53
C ASN A 225 -28.03 12.07 -11.75
N THR A 226 -28.72 11.98 -12.91
CA THR A 226 -28.07 11.61 -14.17
C THR A 226 -27.10 12.71 -14.63
N ILE A 227 -25.87 12.32 -14.91
CA ILE A 227 -24.85 13.20 -15.48
C ILE A 227 -25.08 13.23 -17.01
N LEU A 228 -25.45 14.39 -17.52
CA LEU A 228 -25.76 14.60 -18.95
C LEU A 228 -24.52 14.93 -19.80
N GLU A 229 -23.36 15.04 -19.21
CA GLU A 229 -22.12 15.32 -19.93
C GLU A 229 -21.64 14.10 -20.72
N ASN A 230 -20.90 14.37 -21.81
CA ASN A 230 -20.33 13.28 -22.60
C ASN A 230 -19.33 12.50 -21.74
N PRO A 231 -19.53 11.18 -21.57
CA PRO A 231 -18.65 10.36 -20.72
C PRO A 231 -17.16 10.41 -21.10
N LYS A 232 -16.86 10.80 -22.35
CA LYS A 232 -15.47 10.98 -22.83
C LYS A 232 -14.76 12.18 -22.20
N ASP A 233 -15.53 13.13 -21.67
CA ASP A 233 -15.03 14.36 -21.05
C ASP A 233 -14.94 14.23 -19.51
N LEU A 234 -15.43 13.13 -18.94
CA LEU A 234 -15.40 12.87 -17.52
C LEU A 234 -14.12 12.10 -17.12
N VAL A 235 -13.53 12.50 -16.01
CA VAL A 235 -12.48 11.69 -15.34
C VAL A 235 -13.18 10.60 -14.56
N LEU A 236 -13.33 9.44 -15.21
CA LEU A 236 -14.00 8.29 -14.60
C LEU A 236 -13.03 7.55 -13.65
N PRO A 237 -13.52 7.05 -12.50
CA PRO A 237 -12.77 6.12 -11.67
C PRO A 237 -12.27 4.92 -12.46
N LEU A 238 -11.08 4.41 -12.10
CA LEU A 238 -10.43 3.28 -12.81
C LEU A 238 -11.33 2.05 -12.91
N LYS A 239 -12.11 1.81 -11.86
CA LYS A 239 -13.06 0.72 -11.79
C LYS A 239 -14.15 0.83 -12.87
N LEU A 240 -14.75 2.00 -13.03
CA LEU A 240 -15.77 2.25 -14.07
C LEU A 240 -15.16 2.20 -15.47
N ASP A 241 -13.95 2.71 -15.64
CA ASP A 241 -13.24 2.60 -16.92
C ASP A 241 -13.02 1.13 -17.31
N GLY A 242 -12.65 0.27 -16.36
CA GLY A 242 -12.52 -1.18 -16.57
C GLY A 242 -13.83 -1.84 -16.99
N VAL A 243 -14.95 -1.44 -16.41
CA VAL A 243 -16.29 -1.90 -16.81
C VAL A 243 -16.58 -1.49 -18.25
N ILE A 244 -16.35 -0.22 -18.60
CA ILE A 244 -16.60 0.29 -19.96
C ILE A 244 -15.72 -0.41 -20.99
N GLN A 245 -14.42 -0.60 -20.71
CA GLN A 245 -13.52 -1.35 -21.60
C GLN A 245 -13.99 -2.79 -21.79
N THR A 246 -14.51 -3.42 -20.75
CA THR A 246 -15.09 -4.76 -20.84
C THR A 246 -16.32 -4.77 -21.74
N LEU A 247 -17.23 -3.81 -21.58
CA LEU A 247 -18.41 -3.68 -22.47
C LEU A 247 -17.99 -3.47 -23.92
N GLN A 248 -17.05 -2.57 -24.20
CA GLN A 248 -16.54 -2.27 -25.54
C GLN A 248 -15.85 -3.45 -26.21
N LYS A 249 -15.35 -4.41 -25.45
CA LYS A 249 -14.75 -5.63 -25.98
C LYS A 249 -15.76 -6.62 -26.55
N TYR A 250 -16.98 -6.62 -26.01
CA TYR A 250 -18.04 -7.58 -26.37
C TYR A 250 -19.15 -6.96 -27.20
N LEU A 251 -19.34 -5.65 -27.12
CA LEU A 251 -20.48 -4.93 -27.71
C LEU A 251 -20.01 -3.90 -28.74
N GLU A 252 -20.81 -3.67 -29.76
CA GLU A 252 -20.60 -2.63 -30.76
C GLU A 252 -21.25 -1.33 -30.31
N TYR A 253 -20.52 -0.22 -30.30
CA TYR A 253 -21.04 1.09 -29.92
C TYR A 253 -21.57 1.87 -31.11
N ASP A 254 -22.82 2.30 -31.06
CA ASP A 254 -23.45 3.18 -32.05
C ASP A 254 -23.39 4.63 -31.57
N GLU A 255 -22.66 5.47 -32.28
CA GLU A 255 -22.49 6.91 -31.94
C GLU A 255 -23.80 7.73 -32.11
N ILE A 256 -24.74 7.27 -32.94
CA ILE A 256 -25.99 7.98 -33.20
C ILE A 256 -26.97 7.77 -32.04
N THR A 257 -27.15 6.54 -31.61
CA THR A 257 -28.06 6.18 -30.51
C THR A 257 -27.38 6.30 -29.13
N GLN A 258 -26.05 6.42 -29.10
CA GLN A 258 -25.22 6.36 -27.87
C GLN A 258 -25.45 5.09 -27.04
N MET A 259 -25.72 3.99 -27.71
CA MET A 259 -25.98 2.69 -27.11
C MET A 259 -24.98 1.65 -27.63
N TYR A 260 -24.85 0.58 -26.85
CA TYR A 260 -24.07 -0.59 -27.27
C TYR A 260 -25.04 -1.68 -27.75
N TYR A 261 -24.62 -2.46 -28.75
CA TYR A 261 -25.43 -3.50 -29.36
C TYR A 261 -24.70 -4.83 -29.48
N LEU A 262 -25.47 -5.91 -29.45
CA LEU A 262 -25.02 -7.26 -29.74
C LEU A 262 -26.14 -8.01 -30.54
N TYR A 263 -25.73 -8.60 -31.66
CA TYR A 263 -26.70 -9.14 -32.64
C TYR A 263 -26.68 -10.66 -32.72
N ASN A 264 -25.60 -11.32 -32.27
CA ASN A 264 -25.45 -12.77 -32.39
C ASN A 264 -26.06 -13.46 -31.15
N GLU A 265 -26.93 -14.47 -31.35
CA GLU A 265 -27.62 -15.16 -30.26
C GLU A 265 -26.66 -15.88 -29.29
N GLU A 266 -25.56 -16.51 -29.80
CA GLU A 266 -24.56 -17.18 -28.97
C GLU A 266 -23.79 -16.17 -28.13
N ASP A 267 -23.41 -15.04 -28.72
CA ASP A 267 -22.69 -13.98 -28.05
C ASP A 267 -23.57 -13.28 -27.01
N ILE A 268 -24.87 -13.08 -27.30
CA ILE A 268 -25.87 -12.56 -26.35
C ILE A 268 -25.97 -13.49 -25.14
N TYR A 269 -26.09 -14.80 -25.39
CA TYR A 269 -26.17 -15.78 -24.31
C TYR A 269 -24.91 -15.75 -23.43
N ASP A 270 -23.73 -15.70 -24.02
CA ASP A 270 -22.45 -15.65 -23.31
C ASP A 270 -22.31 -14.33 -22.53
N PHE A 271 -22.72 -13.22 -23.13
CA PHE A 271 -22.70 -11.91 -22.47
C PHE A 271 -23.61 -11.90 -21.23
N ILE A 272 -24.85 -12.35 -21.33
CA ILE A 272 -25.81 -12.36 -20.22
C ILE A 272 -25.37 -13.33 -19.11
N THR A 273 -24.84 -14.50 -19.46
CA THR A 273 -24.57 -15.57 -18.49
C THR A 273 -23.20 -15.49 -17.84
N ARG A 274 -22.22 -14.86 -18.47
CA ARG A 274 -20.83 -14.81 -18.01
C ARG A 274 -20.31 -13.41 -17.79
N VAL A 275 -20.48 -12.52 -18.79
CA VAL A 275 -19.87 -11.18 -18.73
C VAL A 275 -20.66 -10.27 -17.78
N LEU A 276 -21.95 -10.14 -17.96
CA LEU A 276 -22.79 -9.25 -17.14
C LEU A 276 -22.74 -9.58 -15.63
N PRO A 277 -22.78 -10.86 -15.19
CA PRO A 277 -22.62 -11.18 -13.78
C PRO A 277 -21.22 -10.83 -13.21
N SER A 278 -20.17 -10.89 -14.05
CA SER A 278 -18.81 -10.53 -13.60
C SER A 278 -18.66 -9.04 -13.33
N LEU A 279 -19.45 -8.18 -13.98
CA LEU A 279 -19.45 -6.73 -13.76
C LEU A 279 -20.12 -6.30 -12.44
N ASN A 280 -20.93 -7.18 -11.82
CA ASN A 280 -21.60 -6.90 -10.56
C ASN A 280 -20.80 -7.29 -9.31
N ASN A 281 -19.66 -7.96 -9.47
CA ASN A 281 -18.87 -8.47 -8.34
C ASN A 281 -17.71 -7.52 -7.94
N ASP A 282 -17.61 -6.39 -8.61
CA ASP A 282 -16.62 -5.34 -8.36
C ASP A 282 -17.33 -4.04 -7.95
#